data_707bf99212871ede341c9e5f0712b8ff
#
_entry.id   707bf99212871ede341c9e5f0712b8ff
#
_cell.length_a   1.000
_cell.length_b   1.000
_cell.length_c   1.000
_cell.angle_alpha   90.00
_cell.angle_beta   90.00
_cell.angle_gamma   90.00
#
_symmetry.space_group_name_H-M   'P 1'
#
loop_
_entity.id
_entity.type
_entity.pdbx_description
1 polymer ?
#
loop_
_entity_poly.entity_id
_entity_poly.type
_entity_poly.pdbx_seq_one_letter_code
_entity_poly.pdbx_strand_id
1 'polypeptide(L)'
;MAKVLDNVRKLYLEGIRDGNARSAVQKYTGDRYTQHSTGVADGVEGFLAFFEPFVARNPDREIEIIRFIEDGQYVFCHAYQSLNGGSAKWVTTDLFDSDTNGLIVEHWDAISPYQDVTLSGEDMVAGPNEIIDLDKTNYNKAQVHEFVKQILQEKQFHLIDQFCADTCVTHFPKAKAGKEGLVSWFQSDEFGQYDMLFKLVGEGNFVATIGKTYAQGKEHISFHIYRLEQGLIVECWDNVEAIAPRDQWNNSGKF
;
A
#
# COMPACT_ATOMS: atom_id res chain seq x y z
N MET A 1 -2.49 20.25 -5.43
CA MET A 1 -3.01 19.05 -4.73
C MET A 1 -3.94 18.25 -5.65
N ALA A 2 -5.14 18.66 -6.00
CA ALA A 2 -6.04 17.87 -6.87
C ALA A 2 -5.43 17.30 -8.17
N LYS A 3 -4.34 17.86 -8.67
CA LYS A 3 -3.70 17.42 -9.92
C LYS A 3 -2.90 16.13 -9.77
N VAL A 4 -2.22 15.89 -8.62
CA VAL A 4 -1.43 14.68 -8.37
C VAL A 4 -2.35 13.47 -8.28
N LEU A 5 -3.36 13.55 -7.43
CA LEU A 5 -4.38 12.50 -7.27
C LEU A 5 -5.06 12.16 -8.61
N ASP A 6 -5.41 13.18 -9.40
CA ASP A 6 -6.02 12.99 -10.72
C ASP A 6 -5.07 12.28 -11.70
N ASN A 7 -3.78 12.65 -11.71
CA ASN A 7 -2.76 12.01 -12.54
C ASN A 7 -2.52 10.54 -12.13
N VAL A 8 -2.42 10.26 -10.84
CA VAL A 8 -2.29 8.88 -10.33
C VAL A 8 -3.50 8.04 -10.71
N ARG A 9 -4.72 8.56 -10.47
CA ARG A 9 -5.97 7.89 -10.84
C ARG A 9 -6.02 7.58 -12.33
N LYS A 10 -5.63 8.53 -13.18
CA LYS A 10 -5.65 8.36 -14.64
C LYS A 10 -4.56 7.41 -15.12
N LEU A 11 -3.35 7.45 -14.56
CA LEU A 11 -2.32 6.47 -14.88
C LEU A 11 -2.82 5.05 -14.60
N TYR A 12 -3.49 4.85 -13.47
CA TYR A 12 -4.05 3.56 -13.08
C TYR A 12 -5.20 3.12 -14.00
N LEU A 13 -6.20 3.98 -14.18
CA LEU A 13 -7.43 3.62 -14.90
C LEU A 13 -7.24 3.66 -16.42
N GLU A 14 -6.76 4.77 -16.97
CA GLU A 14 -6.56 4.89 -18.42
C GLU A 14 -5.38 4.01 -18.89
N GLY A 15 -4.26 4.01 -18.13
CA GLY A 15 -3.04 3.30 -18.52
C GLY A 15 -3.15 1.79 -18.34
N ILE A 16 -3.53 1.34 -17.15
CA ILE A 16 -3.47 -0.08 -16.80
C ILE A 16 -4.82 -0.75 -17.07
N ARG A 17 -5.92 -0.25 -16.48
CA ARG A 17 -7.25 -0.85 -16.66
C ARG A 17 -7.70 -0.81 -18.12
N ASP A 18 -7.66 0.37 -18.74
CA ASP A 18 -8.18 0.58 -20.11
C ASP A 18 -7.15 0.20 -21.20
N GLY A 19 -5.90 -0.08 -20.81
CA GLY A 19 -4.85 -0.57 -21.71
C GLY A 19 -4.13 0.49 -22.54
N ASN A 20 -4.29 1.78 -22.20
CA ASN A 20 -3.62 2.89 -22.90
C ASN A 20 -2.27 3.24 -22.26
N ALA A 21 -1.46 2.24 -21.91
CA ALA A 21 -0.24 2.37 -21.12
C ALA A 21 0.71 3.46 -21.64
N ARG A 22 0.97 3.48 -22.95
CA ARG A 22 1.90 4.45 -23.58
C ARG A 22 1.43 5.89 -23.43
N SER A 23 0.19 6.18 -23.81
CA SER A 23 -0.32 7.55 -23.74
C SER A 23 -0.46 8.03 -22.29
N ALA A 24 -0.83 7.15 -21.38
CA ALA A 24 -1.00 7.48 -19.97
C ALA A 24 0.34 7.77 -19.29
N VAL A 25 1.35 6.89 -19.44
CA VAL A 25 2.66 7.11 -18.80
C VAL A 25 3.33 8.38 -19.33
N GLN A 26 3.29 8.64 -20.66
CA GLN A 26 3.85 9.85 -21.24
C GLN A 26 3.16 11.14 -20.79
N LYS A 27 1.88 11.07 -20.43
CA LYS A 27 1.08 12.23 -20.04
C LYS A 27 1.13 12.54 -18.55
N TYR A 28 1.21 11.50 -17.70
CA TYR A 28 1.02 11.63 -16.26
C TYR A 28 2.31 11.51 -15.46
N THR A 29 3.45 11.12 -16.10
CA THR A 29 4.76 11.07 -15.44
C THR A 29 5.66 12.22 -15.87
N GLY A 30 6.61 12.60 -15.00
CA GLY A 30 7.62 13.63 -15.27
C GLY A 30 8.84 13.09 -16.00
N ASP A 31 9.85 13.96 -16.17
CA ASP A 31 11.12 13.62 -16.84
C ASP A 31 11.89 12.51 -16.11
N ARG A 32 11.80 12.46 -14.79
CA ARG A 32 12.25 11.35 -13.96
C ARG A 32 11.03 10.47 -13.64
N TYR A 33 11.16 9.17 -13.81
CA TYR A 33 10.17 8.22 -13.33
C TYR A 33 10.90 6.99 -12.76
N THR A 34 11.23 7.07 -11.46
CA THR A 34 11.93 6.01 -10.75
C THR A 34 10.95 4.94 -10.27
N GLN A 35 11.27 3.69 -10.51
CA GLN A 35 10.49 2.53 -10.11
C GLN A 35 11.14 1.80 -8.92
N HIS A 36 10.29 1.46 -7.94
CA HIS A 36 10.68 0.59 -6.82
C HIS A 36 9.93 -0.76 -6.84
N SER A 37 9.11 -1.01 -7.85
CA SER A 37 8.66 -2.36 -8.21
C SER A 37 9.83 -3.08 -8.85
N THR A 38 10.44 -4.04 -8.15
CA THR A 38 11.73 -4.63 -8.55
C THR A 38 11.71 -5.30 -9.93
N GLY A 39 10.54 -5.74 -10.39
CA GLY A 39 10.33 -6.32 -11.73
C GLY A 39 10.22 -5.31 -12.88
N VAL A 40 10.13 -3.99 -12.58
CA VAL A 40 9.91 -2.92 -13.57
C VAL A 40 11.14 -2.03 -13.64
N ALA A 41 11.68 -1.80 -14.83
CA ALA A 41 12.81 -0.89 -14.99
C ALA A 41 12.36 0.59 -14.90
N ASP A 42 13.31 1.48 -14.59
CA ASP A 42 13.06 2.91 -14.50
C ASP A 42 12.59 3.53 -15.82
N GLY A 43 11.89 4.64 -15.71
CA GLY A 43 11.48 5.49 -16.81
C GLY A 43 10.28 4.97 -17.60
N VAL A 44 9.88 5.79 -18.58
CA VAL A 44 8.72 5.51 -19.44
C VAL A 44 8.88 4.19 -20.18
N GLU A 45 10.05 3.94 -20.76
CA GLU A 45 10.30 2.70 -21.51
C GLU A 45 10.33 1.46 -20.62
N GLY A 46 10.83 1.58 -19.37
CA GLY A 46 10.75 0.50 -18.37
C GLY A 46 9.31 0.16 -18.00
N PHE A 47 8.48 1.17 -17.77
CA PHE A 47 7.06 1.00 -17.55
C PHE A 47 6.39 0.28 -18.74
N LEU A 48 6.64 0.73 -19.95
CA LEU A 48 6.04 0.16 -21.16
C LEU A 48 6.47 -1.29 -21.41
N ALA A 49 7.75 -1.60 -21.19
CA ALA A 49 8.28 -2.95 -21.34
C ALA A 49 7.55 -3.97 -20.41
N PHE A 50 7.05 -3.51 -19.27
CA PHE A 50 6.26 -4.34 -18.34
C PHE A 50 4.76 -4.31 -18.68
N PHE A 51 4.16 -3.11 -18.83
CA PHE A 51 2.71 -2.98 -18.89
C PHE A 51 2.10 -3.28 -20.26
N GLU A 52 2.78 -3.05 -21.39
CA GLU A 52 2.24 -3.44 -22.70
C GLU A 52 2.05 -4.98 -22.80
N PRO A 53 3.03 -5.82 -22.43
CA PRO A 53 2.79 -7.26 -22.35
C PRO A 53 1.78 -7.68 -21.28
N PHE A 54 1.73 -6.98 -20.14
CA PHE A 54 0.73 -7.24 -19.09
C PHE A 54 -0.69 -7.04 -19.62
N VAL A 55 -0.95 -5.92 -20.29
CA VAL A 55 -2.24 -5.60 -20.92
C VAL A 55 -2.62 -6.65 -21.97
N ALA A 56 -1.66 -7.04 -22.81
CA ALA A 56 -1.89 -8.02 -23.89
C ALA A 56 -2.27 -9.42 -23.37
N ARG A 57 -1.63 -9.89 -22.29
CA ARG A 57 -1.92 -11.21 -21.72
C ARG A 57 -3.10 -11.24 -20.76
N ASN A 58 -3.58 -10.08 -20.34
CA ASN A 58 -4.76 -9.93 -19.47
C ASN A 58 -5.82 -9.06 -20.14
N PRO A 59 -6.48 -9.54 -21.24
CA PRO A 59 -7.44 -8.74 -21.98
C PRO A 59 -8.70 -8.42 -21.17
N ASP A 60 -9.08 -9.29 -20.24
CA ASP A 60 -10.18 -9.10 -19.30
C ASP A 60 -9.60 -8.70 -17.93
N ARG A 61 -9.65 -7.40 -17.64
CA ARG A 61 -9.09 -6.78 -16.43
C ARG A 61 -10.13 -5.93 -15.75
N GLU A 62 -10.40 -6.26 -14.50
CA GLU A 62 -11.15 -5.40 -13.58
C GLU A 62 -10.16 -4.82 -12.57
N ILE A 63 -10.08 -3.51 -12.50
CA ILE A 63 -9.24 -2.80 -11.53
C ILE A 63 -10.14 -1.81 -10.80
N GLU A 64 -10.28 -2.02 -9.51
CA GLU A 64 -11.03 -1.16 -8.62
C GLU A 64 -10.08 -0.44 -7.66
N ILE A 65 -10.15 0.89 -7.65
CA ILE A 65 -9.45 1.70 -6.68
C ILE A 65 -10.34 1.83 -5.45
N ILE A 66 -9.91 1.27 -4.35
CA ILE A 66 -10.67 1.19 -3.10
C ILE A 66 -10.55 2.51 -2.33
N ARG A 67 -9.31 3.01 -2.17
CA ARG A 67 -9.06 4.26 -1.45
C ARG A 67 -7.78 4.94 -1.92
N PHE A 68 -7.78 6.28 -1.78
CA PHE A 68 -6.59 7.11 -1.89
C PHE A 68 -6.33 7.82 -0.56
N ILE A 69 -5.05 8.16 -0.31
CA ILE A 69 -4.62 9.09 0.75
C ILE A 69 -3.68 10.08 0.08
N GLU A 70 -4.02 11.39 0.11
CA GLU A 70 -3.21 12.46 -0.46
C GLU A 70 -2.46 13.19 0.67
N ASP A 71 -1.13 13.25 0.62
CA ASP A 71 -0.29 13.94 1.60
C ASP A 71 0.79 14.76 0.89
N GLY A 72 0.46 16.03 0.62
CA GLY A 72 1.36 16.93 -0.10
C GLY A 72 1.65 16.49 -1.53
N GLN A 73 2.90 16.08 -1.79
CA GLN A 73 3.34 15.56 -3.08
C GLN A 73 3.10 14.06 -3.25
N TYR A 74 2.71 13.38 -2.18
CA TYR A 74 2.48 11.93 -2.18
C TYR A 74 1.01 11.58 -2.37
N VAL A 75 0.76 10.52 -3.14
CA VAL A 75 -0.54 9.86 -3.24
C VAL A 75 -0.36 8.38 -2.99
N PHE A 76 -0.99 7.89 -1.95
CA PHE A 76 -1.12 6.47 -1.69
C PHE A 76 -2.39 5.94 -2.36
N CYS A 77 -2.31 4.75 -2.95
CA CYS A 77 -3.42 4.06 -3.61
C CYS A 77 -3.54 2.64 -3.07
N HIS A 78 -4.75 2.22 -2.72
CA HIS A 78 -5.10 0.84 -2.40
C HIS A 78 -6.10 0.36 -3.45
N ALA A 79 -5.78 -0.73 -4.14
CA ALA A 79 -6.61 -1.23 -5.23
C ALA A 79 -6.76 -2.75 -5.20
N TYR A 80 -7.85 -3.22 -5.78
CA TYR A 80 -8.13 -4.61 -6.06
C TYR A 80 -8.07 -4.85 -7.57
N GLN A 81 -7.50 -5.97 -7.97
CA GLN A 81 -7.42 -6.37 -9.37
C GLN A 81 -7.95 -7.79 -9.54
N SER A 82 -8.83 -7.97 -10.54
CA SER A 82 -9.32 -9.25 -10.99
C SER A 82 -8.97 -9.42 -12.47
N LEU A 83 -8.22 -10.45 -12.80
CA LEU A 83 -7.66 -10.67 -14.13
C LEU A 83 -8.26 -11.94 -14.76
N ASN A 84 -8.57 -11.85 -16.06
CA ASN A 84 -9.03 -12.96 -16.88
C ASN A 84 -10.21 -13.73 -16.25
N GLY A 85 -11.28 -13.00 -15.93
CA GLY A 85 -12.50 -13.57 -15.34
C GLY A 85 -12.29 -14.12 -13.92
N GLY A 86 -11.39 -13.49 -13.13
CA GLY A 86 -11.10 -13.89 -11.75
C GLY A 86 -10.12 -15.05 -11.61
N SER A 87 -9.43 -15.43 -12.68
CA SER A 87 -8.40 -16.49 -12.64
C SER A 87 -7.18 -16.11 -11.81
N ALA A 88 -6.94 -14.80 -11.64
CA ALA A 88 -5.96 -14.24 -10.73
C ALA A 88 -6.53 -12.97 -10.08
N LYS A 89 -6.46 -12.89 -8.76
CA LYS A 89 -6.94 -11.76 -7.97
C LYS A 89 -5.81 -11.24 -7.10
N TRP A 90 -5.65 -9.90 -7.05
CA TRP A 90 -4.55 -9.25 -6.37
C TRP A 90 -5.02 -8.05 -5.56
N VAL A 91 -4.34 -7.80 -4.45
CA VAL A 91 -4.36 -6.52 -3.75
C VAL A 91 -3.07 -5.79 -4.09
N THR A 92 -3.19 -4.54 -4.48
CA THR A 92 -2.05 -3.65 -4.71
C THR A 92 -2.13 -2.44 -3.80
N THR A 93 -0.99 -2.08 -3.26
CA THR A 93 -0.80 -0.83 -2.52
C THR A 93 0.38 -0.10 -3.14
N ASP A 94 0.14 1.13 -3.51
CA ASP A 94 1.11 1.93 -4.25
C ASP A 94 1.31 3.28 -3.55
N LEU A 95 2.53 3.78 -3.56
CA LEU A 95 2.85 5.16 -3.22
C LEU A 95 3.48 5.83 -4.42
N PHE A 96 2.95 6.98 -4.78
CA PHE A 96 3.47 7.83 -5.84
C PHE A 96 4.01 9.13 -5.25
N ASP A 97 5.20 9.53 -5.69
CA ASP A 97 5.74 10.87 -5.48
C ASP A 97 5.57 11.70 -6.75
N SER A 98 5.40 13.00 -6.62
CA SER A 98 5.19 13.91 -7.73
C SER A 98 6.09 15.15 -7.68
N ASP A 99 6.32 15.74 -8.84
CA ASP A 99 6.98 17.03 -8.98
C ASP A 99 6.03 18.20 -8.64
N THR A 100 6.55 19.42 -8.70
CA THR A 100 5.79 20.66 -8.44
C THR A 100 4.67 20.91 -9.46
N ASN A 101 4.68 20.23 -10.61
CA ASN A 101 3.63 20.28 -11.62
C ASN A 101 2.56 19.19 -11.42
N GLY A 102 2.75 18.32 -10.41
CA GLY A 102 1.88 17.19 -10.10
C GLY A 102 2.09 16.00 -11.04
N LEU A 103 3.20 15.93 -11.78
CA LEU A 103 3.57 14.78 -12.57
C LEU A 103 4.26 13.74 -11.70
N ILE A 104 3.93 12.47 -11.90
CA ILE A 104 4.47 11.36 -11.14
C ILE A 104 5.95 11.19 -11.48
N VAL A 105 6.83 11.15 -10.47
CA VAL A 105 8.29 11.05 -10.64
C VAL A 105 8.89 9.82 -9.96
N GLU A 106 8.15 9.19 -9.05
CA GLU A 106 8.65 8.02 -8.31
C GLU A 106 7.48 7.15 -7.84
N HIS A 107 7.70 5.83 -7.77
CA HIS A 107 6.64 4.87 -7.46
C HIS A 107 7.17 3.69 -6.65
N TRP A 108 6.48 3.36 -5.57
CA TRP A 108 6.67 2.15 -4.74
C TRP A 108 5.39 1.34 -4.74
N ASP A 109 5.52 0.02 -4.67
CA ASP A 109 4.38 -0.88 -4.57
C ASP A 109 4.62 -2.07 -3.65
N ALA A 110 3.53 -2.71 -3.27
CA ALA A 110 3.47 -4.10 -2.85
C ALA A 110 2.26 -4.76 -3.50
N ILE A 111 2.45 -5.98 -3.97
CA ILE A 111 1.42 -6.77 -4.65
C ILE A 111 1.33 -8.13 -3.96
N SER A 112 0.15 -8.48 -3.45
CA SER A 112 -0.10 -9.80 -2.87
C SER A 112 -1.35 -10.45 -3.44
N PRO A 113 -1.43 -11.80 -3.43
CA PRO A 113 -2.65 -12.50 -3.82
C PRO A 113 -3.82 -12.12 -2.90
N TYR A 114 -4.96 -11.79 -3.51
CA TYR A 114 -6.20 -11.62 -2.76
C TYR A 114 -6.67 -12.98 -2.23
N GLN A 115 -7.07 -13.03 -0.98
CA GLN A 115 -7.59 -14.21 -0.32
C GLN A 115 -9.08 -14.07 -0.09
N ASP A 116 -9.88 -14.95 -0.71
CA ASP A 116 -11.33 -14.96 -0.53
C ASP A 116 -11.76 -15.32 0.92
N VAL A 117 -10.85 -15.97 1.68
CA VAL A 117 -11.06 -16.34 3.08
C VAL A 117 -9.85 -15.90 3.91
N THR A 118 -10.05 -15.01 4.86
CA THR A 118 -9.05 -14.52 5.80
C THR A 118 -9.25 -15.16 7.18
N LEU A 119 -8.22 -15.13 8.03
CA LEU A 119 -8.35 -15.62 9.41
C LEU A 119 -9.21 -14.69 10.27
N SER A 120 -9.30 -13.40 9.94
CA SER A 120 -10.17 -12.44 10.62
C SER A 120 -11.64 -12.63 10.28
N GLY A 121 -11.94 -13.23 9.13
CA GLY A 121 -13.29 -13.28 8.55
C GLY A 121 -13.66 -12.02 7.76
N GLU A 122 -12.78 -11.00 7.75
CA GLU A 122 -12.99 -9.76 7.02
C GLU A 122 -12.39 -9.84 5.60
N ASP A 123 -12.99 -9.13 4.66
CA ASP A 123 -12.47 -8.98 3.31
C ASP A 123 -11.20 -8.12 3.31
N MET A 124 -10.18 -8.47 2.53
CA MET A 124 -8.87 -7.79 2.50
C MET A 124 -8.95 -6.32 2.08
N VAL A 125 -9.98 -5.91 1.35
CA VAL A 125 -10.06 -4.55 0.77
C VAL A 125 -11.31 -3.78 1.21
N ALA A 126 -12.30 -4.44 1.80
CA ALA A 126 -13.53 -3.80 2.26
C ALA A 126 -13.28 -2.72 3.34
N GLY A 127 -14.36 -2.09 3.79
CA GLY A 127 -14.35 -1.06 4.81
C GLY A 127 -14.48 0.36 4.25
N PRO A 128 -14.57 1.37 5.13
CA PRO A 128 -14.73 2.77 4.76
C PRO A 128 -13.58 3.32 3.91
N ASN A 129 -13.91 4.31 3.07
CA ASN A 129 -12.94 5.04 2.25
C ASN A 129 -13.16 6.57 2.32
N GLU A 130 -14.10 7.03 3.13
CA GLU A 130 -14.38 8.45 3.30
C GLU A 130 -13.30 9.11 4.17
N ILE A 131 -12.66 10.14 3.63
CA ILE A 131 -11.70 10.97 4.36
C ILE A 131 -12.47 12.02 5.16
N ILE A 132 -12.32 12.00 6.46
CA ILE A 132 -12.89 12.96 7.42
C ILE A 132 -11.78 13.47 8.36
N ASP A 133 -12.08 14.42 9.23
CA ASP A 133 -11.16 14.91 10.28
C ASP A 133 -9.81 15.44 9.72
N LEU A 134 -9.84 16.19 8.61
CA LEU A 134 -8.64 16.72 7.96
C LEU A 134 -7.75 17.55 8.89
N ASP A 135 -8.33 18.21 9.88
CA ASP A 135 -7.64 18.97 10.91
C ASP A 135 -6.81 18.10 11.87
N LYS A 136 -7.12 16.79 11.93
CA LYS A 136 -6.41 15.81 12.77
C LYS A 136 -5.31 15.05 12.04
N THR A 137 -5.07 15.33 10.75
CA THR A 137 -4.06 14.61 9.94
C THR A 137 -2.72 14.45 10.66
N ASN A 138 -2.13 15.54 11.12
CA ASN A 138 -0.83 15.50 11.79
C ASN A 138 -0.86 14.76 13.14
N TYR A 139 -1.95 14.89 13.88
CA TYR A 139 -2.15 14.15 15.12
C TYR A 139 -2.22 12.64 14.85
N ASN A 140 -3.04 12.23 13.89
CA ASN A 140 -3.19 10.81 13.51
C ASN A 140 -1.89 10.21 12.95
N LYS A 141 -1.14 10.98 12.16
CA LYS A 141 0.21 10.59 11.70
C LYS A 141 1.16 10.35 12.88
N ALA A 142 1.15 11.21 13.88
CA ALA A 142 1.99 11.06 15.08
C ALA A 142 1.58 9.82 15.89
N GLN A 143 0.28 9.55 16.05
CA GLN A 143 -0.23 8.36 16.74
C GLN A 143 0.24 7.07 16.04
N VAL A 144 0.12 6.99 14.72
CA VAL A 144 0.56 5.81 13.96
C VAL A 144 2.09 5.69 13.98
N HIS A 145 2.84 6.79 13.94
CA HIS A 145 4.30 6.75 14.07
C HIS A 145 4.72 6.11 15.42
N GLU A 146 4.12 6.56 16.52
CA GLU A 146 4.39 6.00 17.85
C GLU A 146 3.91 4.55 17.97
N PHE A 147 2.77 4.18 17.36
CA PHE A 147 2.31 2.79 17.28
C PHE A 147 3.36 1.92 16.57
N VAL A 148 3.84 2.31 15.41
CA VAL A 148 4.85 1.56 14.67
C VAL A 148 6.11 1.39 15.51
N LYS A 149 6.59 2.47 16.12
CA LYS A 149 7.79 2.44 16.97
C LYS A 149 7.61 1.50 18.16
N GLN A 150 6.59 1.74 19.00
CA GLN A 150 6.45 1.05 20.28
C GLN A 150 5.91 -0.37 20.12
N ILE A 151 4.94 -0.59 19.22
CA ILE A 151 4.30 -1.90 19.07
C ILE A 151 5.03 -2.77 18.06
N LEU A 152 5.33 -2.26 16.85
CA LEU A 152 5.88 -3.11 15.79
C LEU A 152 7.40 -3.28 15.90
N GLN A 153 8.15 -2.21 16.24
CA GLN A 153 9.61 -2.26 16.32
C GLN A 153 10.10 -2.68 17.70
N GLU A 154 9.61 -2.03 18.76
CA GLU A 154 10.05 -2.29 20.15
C GLU A 154 9.29 -3.44 20.82
N LYS A 155 8.23 -3.95 20.19
CA LYS A 155 7.40 -5.09 20.67
C LYS A 155 6.81 -4.88 22.07
N GLN A 156 6.48 -3.64 22.42
CA GLN A 156 5.84 -3.29 23.69
C GLN A 156 4.32 -3.54 23.65
N PHE A 157 3.92 -4.78 23.39
CA PHE A 157 2.51 -5.14 23.15
C PHE A 157 1.57 -4.84 24.32
N HIS A 158 2.09 -4.69 25.54
CA HIS A 158 1.31 -4.26 26.70
C HIS A 158 0.77 -2.83 26.59
N LEU A 159 1.26 -2.03 25.63
CA LEU A 159 0.81 -0.68 25.36
C LEU A 159 -0.27 -0.61 24.26
N ILE A 160 -0.71 -1.74 23.72
CA ILE A 160 -1.63 -1.78 22.58
C ILE A 160 -2.93 -0.98 22.81
N ASP A 161 -3.43 -0.95 24.04
CA ASP A 161 -4.64 -0.23 24.43
C ASP A 161 -4.53 1.31 24.31
N GLN A 162 -3.31 1.83 24.22
CA GLN A 162 -3.07 3.26 23.97
C GLN A 162 -3.22 3.63 22.50
N PHE A 163 -3.21 2.64 21.62
CA PHE A 163 -3.21 2.84 20.17
C PHE A 163 -4.41 2.25 19.46
N CYS A 164 -4.96 1.14 19.93
CA CYS A 164 -6.02 0.40 19.26
C CYS A 164 -7.29 0.35 20.11
N ALA A 165 -8.43 0.61 19.47
CA ALA A 165 -9.74 0.44 20.09
C ALA A 165 -10.03 -1.06 20.35
N ASP A 166 -10.86 -1.36 21.34
CA ASP A 166 -11.28 -2.74 21.65
C ASP A 166 -11.99 -3.41 20.47
N THR A 167 -12.73 -2.61 19.69
CA THR A 167 -13.49 -3.04 18.52
C THR A 167 -12.71 -2.90 17.21
N CYS A 168 -11.35 -2.89 17.26
CA CYS A 168 -10.54 -2.73 16.07
C CYS A 168 -10.83 -3.85 15.06
N VAL A 169 -11.20 -3.45 13.83
CA VAL A 169 -11.41 -4.37 12.72
C VAL A 169 -10.08 -4.60 12.00
N THR A 170 -9.74 -5.85 11.70
CA THR A 170 -8.51 -6.19 11.00
C THR A 170 -8.78 -6.91 9.69
N HIS A 171 -8.26 -6.37 8.61
CA HIS A 171 -8.32 -6.93 7.26
C HIS A 171 -7.04 -7.68 6.87
N PHE A 172 -6.16 -7.91 7.83
CA PHE A 172 -4.94 -8.71 7.63
C PHE A 172 -5.33 -10.17 7.38
N PRO A 173 -4.97 -10.75 6.24
CA PRO A 173 -5.42 -12.10 5.88
C PRO A 173 -4.94 -13.19 6.84
N LYS A 174 -3.83 -12.95 7.54
CA LYS A 174 -3.21 -13.90 8.46
C LYS A 174 -3.42 -13.58 9.94
N ALA A 175 -4.04 -12.46 10.27
CA ALA A 175 -4.40 -12.13 11.66
C ALA A 175 -5.82 -12.60 11.97
N LYS A 176 -6.06 -13.06 13.22
CA LYS A 176 -7.42 -13.25 13.71
C LYS A 176 -8.10 -11.92 13.95
N ALA A 177 -9.43 -11.94 14.05
CA ALA A 177 -10.22 -10.74 14.29
C ALA A 177 -9.84 -10.03 15.61
N GLY A 178 -9.97 -8.70 15.60
CA GLY A 178 -9.85 -7.84 16.76
C GLY A 178 -8.41 -7.58 17.23
N LYS A 179 -8.30 -6.72 18.24
CA LYS A 179 -7.03 -6.27 18.82
C LYS A 179 -6.13 -7.42 19.30
N GLU A 180 -6.70 -8.42 19.95
CA GLU A 180 -5.95 -9.60 20.42
C GLU A 180 -5.41 -10.43 19.24
N GLY A 181 -6.17 -10.53 18.16
CA GLY A 181 -5.74 -11.18 16.93
C GLY A 181 -4.55 -10.47 16.28
N LEU A 182 -4.57 -9.12 16.26
CA LEU A 182 -3.45 -8.31 15.80
C LEU A 182 -2.20 -8.51 16.66
N VAL A 183 -2.32 -8.47 17.99
CA VAL A 183 -1.18 -8.69 18.88
C VAL A 183 -0.59 -10.08 18.66
N SER A 184 -1.43 -11.09 18.55
CA SER A 184 -0.98 -12.47 18.29
C SER A 184 -0.24 -12.57 16.94
N TRP A 185 -0.70 -11.85 15.93
CA TRP A 185 -0.05 -11.78 14.63
C TRP A 185 1.31 -11.10 14.70
N PHE A 186 1.40 -9.92 15.33
CA PHE A 186 2.66 -9.20 15.50
C PHE A 186 3.71 -9.94 16.35
N GLN A 187 3.28 -10.87 17.19
CA GLN A 187 4.15 -11.76 17.97
C GLN A 187 4.61 -13.01 17.21
N SER A 188 4.00 -13.29 16.06
CA SER A 188 4.29 -14.51 15.31
C SER A 188 5.62 -14.44 14.54
N ASP A 189 6.23 -15.61 14.32
CA ASP A 189 7.41 -15.73 13.46
C ASP A 189 7.12 -15.41 11.97
N GLU A 190 5.84 -15.49 11.57
CA GLU A 190 5.43 -15.13 10.21
C GLU A 190 5.41 -13.63 9.97
N PHE A 191 5.04 -12.84 10.98
CA PHE A 191 5.19 -11.37 10.93
C PHE A 191 6.67 -10.98 11.06
N GLY A 192 7.39 -11.65 11.95
CA GLY A 192 8.82 -11.48 12.17
C GLY A 192 9.20 -10.16 12.84
N GLN A 193 10.18 -9.47 12.27
CA GLN A 193 10.72 -8.21 12.78
C GLN A 193 10.38 -7.06 11.85
N TYR A 194 9.81 -5.97 12.39
CA TYR A 194 9.62 -4.71 11.68
C TYR A 194 10.89 -3.86 11.83
N ASP A 195 11.72 -3.84 10.79
CA ASP A 195 13.07 -3.24 10.87
C ASP A 195 13.05 -1.73 10.68
N MET A 196 12.27 -1.25 9.72
CA MET A 196 12.32 0.14 9.30
C MET A 196 10.94 0.67 8.91
N LEU A 197 10.57 1.82 9.46
CA LEU A 197 9.53 2.68 8.91
C LEU A 197 10.17 3.57 7.84
N PHE A 198 9.86 3.32 6.58
CA PHE A 198 10.46 4.04 5.45
C PHE A 198 9.70 5.32 5.10
N LYS A 199 8.37 5.21 4.96
CA LYS A 199 7.48 6.34 4.68
C LYS A 199 6.22 6.26 5.52
N LEU A 200 5.65 7.43 5.80
CA LEU A 200 4.37 7.57 6.47
C LEU A 200 3.62 8.74 5.83
N VAL A 201 2.43 8.47 5.31
CA VAL A 201 1.53 9.46 4.70
C VAL A 201 0.18 9.42 5.37
N GLY A 202 -0.53 10.54 5.41
CA GLY A 202 -1.84 10.60 6.05
C GLY A 202 -2.72 11.71 5.55
N GLU A 203 -4.02 11.47 5.57
CA GLU A 203 -5.07 12.41 5.23
C GLU A 203 -6.27 12.19 6.14
N GLY A 204 -6.56 13.18 6.97
CA GLY A 204 -7.66 13.10 7.92
C GLY A 204 -7.52 11.90 8.88
N ASN A 205 -8.53 11.04 8.82
CA ASN A 205 -8.67 9.83 9.64
C ASN A 205 -7.90 8.62 9.08
N PHE A 206 -7.23 8.72 7.93
CA PHE A 206 -6.43 7.64 7.36
C PHE A 206 -4.94 7.95 7.41
N VAL A 207 -4.15 6.93 7.75
CA VAL A 207 -2.68 6.96 7.70
C VAL A 207 -2.19 5.67 7.05
N ALA A 208 -1.26 5.78 6.10
CA ALA A 208 -0.59 4.64 5.53
C ALA A 208 0.91 4.67 5.85
N THR A 209 1.49 3.50 6.08
CA THR A 209 2.91 3.31 6.33
C THR A 209 3.51 2.35 5.33
N ILE A 210 4.76 2.62 4.96
CA ILE A 210 5.61 1.74 4.17
C ILE A 210 6.81 1.39 5.02
N GLY A 211 7.05 0.12 5.22
CA GLY A 211 8.15 -0.35 6.04
C GLY A 211 8.84 -1.57 5.47
N LYS A 212 9.95 -1.90 6.11
CA LYS A 212 10.67 -3.13 5.85
C LYS A 212 10.48 -4.09 7.02
N THR A 213 10.10 -5.32 6.70
CA THR A 213 10.03 -6.42 7.67
C THR A 213 10.98 -7.54 7.26
N TYR A 214 11.42 -8.31 8.24
CA TYR A 214 12.24 -9.50 8.03
C TYR A 214 11.55 -10.69 8.69
N ALA A 215 11.12 -11.65 7.89
CA ALA A 215 10.43 -12.84 8.35
C ALA A 215 10.86 -14.07 7.53
N GLN A 216 10.99 -15.22 8.19
CA GLN A 216 11.30 -16.51 7.55
C GLN A 216 12.55 -16.47 6.64
N GLY A 217 13.58 -15.69 7.03
CA GLY A 217 14.83 -15.55 6.28
C GLY A 217 14.77 -14.62 5.07
N LYS A 218 13.70 -13.81 4.91
CA LYS A 218 13.50 -12.92 3.78
C LYS A 218 13.16 -11.50 4.23
N GLU A 219 13.59 -10.52 3.45
CA GLU A 219 13.10 -9.15 3.53
C GLU A 219 11.76 -9.01 2.80
N HIS A 220 10.88 -8.20 3.37
CA HIS A 220 9.59 -7.85 2.78
C HIS A 220 9.42 -6.33 2.79
N ILE A 221 8.71 -5.83 1.79
CA ILE A 221 8.08 -4.52 1.86
C ILE A 221 6.68 -4.71 2.44
N SER A 222 6.33 -3.88 3.43
CA SER A 222 5.07 -3.95 4.15
C SER A 222 4.35 -2.61 4.05
N PHE A 223 3.18 -2.62 3.47
CA PHE A 223 2.26 -1.49 3.48
C PHE A 223 1.17 -1.78 4.51
N HIS A 224 0.96 -0.84 5.43
CA HIS A 224 -0.16 -0.90 6.35
C HIS A 224 -1.01 0.36 6.21
N ILE A 225 -2.32 0.20 6.29
CA ILE A 225 -3.28 1.29 6.31
C ILE A 225 -4.00 1.26 7.64
N TYR A 226 -4.17 2.41 8.27
CA TYR A 226 -4.85 2.58 9.54
C TYR A 226 -5.94 3.62 9.40
N ARG A 227 -7.14 3.31 9.86
CA ARG A 227 -8.22 4.27 10.07
C ARG A 227 -8.35 4.56 11.55
N LEU A 228 -8.38 5.86 11.89
CA LEU A 228 -8.40 6.31 13.26
C LEU A 228 -9.71 7.05 13.58
N GLU A 229 -10.19 6.83 14.79
CA GLU A 229 -11.25 7.62 15.42
C GLU A 229 -10.77 8.06 16.80
N GLN A 230 -10.86 9.35 17.09
CA GLN A 230 -10.42 9.94 18.36
C GLN A 230 -8.96 9.58 18.74
N GLY A 231 -8.09 9.38 17.74
CA GLY A 231 -6.68 9.04 17.94
C GLY A 231 -6.39 7.56 18.19
N LEU A 232 -7.40 6.70 18.17
CA LEU A 232 -7.25 5.24 18.26
C LEU A 232 -7.44 4.60 16.88
N ILE A 233 -6.64 3.60 16.59
CA ILE A 233 -6.81 2.74 15.42
C ILE A 233 -8.07 1.89 15.63
N VAL A 234 -9.07 2.09 14.77
CA VAL A 234 -10.33 1.36 14.78
C VAL A 234 -10.44 0.34 13.67
N GLU A 235 -9.56 0.45 12.65
CA GLU A 235 -9.54 -0.45 11.51
C GLU A 235 -8.19 -0.44 10.82
N CYS A 236 -7.73 -1.59 10.32
CA CYS A 236 -6.43 -1.68 9.67
C CYS A 236 -6.37 -2.76 8.57
N TRP A 237 -5.55 -2.48 7.56
CA TRP A 237 -5.25 -3.35 6.41
C TRP A 237 -3.76 -3.52 6.27
N ASP A 238 -3.33 -4.66 5.70
CA ASP A 238 -1.95 -4.85 5.28
C ASP A 238 -1.86 -5.34 3.83
N ASN A 239 -0.72 -5.08 3.23
CA ASN A 239 -0.28 -5.70 1.99
C ASN A 239 1.23 -5.90 2.08
N VAL A 240 1.66 -7.15 2.03
CA VAL A 240 3.05 -7.53 2.26
C VAL A 240 3.57 -8.36 1.09
N GLU A 241 4.71 -7.94 0.54
CA GLU A 241 5.37 -8.60 -0.58
C GLU A 241 6.80 -8.97 -0.19
N ALA A 242 7.21 -10.22 -0.45
CA ALA A 242 8.60 -10.63 -0.31
C ALA A 242 9.47 -9.93 -1.36
N ILE A 243 10.57 -9.31 -0.91
CA ILE A 243 11.51 -8.65 -1.84
C ILE A 243 12.29 -9.74 -2.58
N ALA A 244 12.26 -9.67 -3.92
CA ALA A 244 13.01 -10.56 -4.77
C ALA A 244 14.52 -10.45 -4.50
N PRO A 245 15.32 -11.52 -4.73
CA PRO A 245 16.79 -11.43 -4.68
C PRO A 245 17.33 -10.33 -5.60
N ARG A 246 18.40 -9.66 -5.17
CA ARG A 246 18.96 -8.48 -5.86
C ARG A 246 19.37 -8.73 -7.32
N ASP A 247 19.76 -9.93 -7.65
CA ASP A 247 20.12 -10.34 -9.02
C ASP A 247 18.91 -10.44 -9.98
N GLN A 248 17.70 -10.31 -9.44
CA GLN A 248 16.45 -10.28 -10.20
C GLN A 248 15.86 -8.86 -10.35
N TRP A 249 16.52 -7.83 -9.81
CA TRP A 249 16.01 -6.47 -9.89
C TRP A 249 16.35 -5.82 -11.23
N ASN A 250 15.36 -5.11 -11.79
CA ASN A 250 15.49 -4.29 -12.99
C ASN A 250 15.71 -2.80 -12.67
N ASN A 251 15.78 -2.44 -11.37
CA ASN A 251 15.91 -1.08 -10.87
C ASN A 251 16.77 -1.04 -9.58
N SER A 252 16.70 0.07 -8.83
CA SER A 252 17.46 0.25 -7.58
C SER A 252 16.93 -0.52 -6.37
N GLY A 253 15.72 -1.10 -6.46
CA GLY A 253 15.06 -1.86 -5.38
C GLY A 253 13.96 -1.09 -4.66
N LYS A 254 13.36 -1.75 -3.64
CA LYS A 254 12.18 -1.26 -2.91
C LYS A 254 12.46 -0.05 -2.00
N PHE A 255 13.72 0.20 -1.59
CA PHE A 255 14.09 1.27 -0.65
C PHE A 255 15.27 2.07 -1.14
#